data_f41e66e6448d0975c74e76fdb5190f81
#
_entry.id   f41e66e6448d0975c74e76fdb5190f81
#
_cell.length_a   1.000
_cell.length_b   1.000
_cell.length_c   1.000
_cell.angle_alpha   90.00
_cell.angle_beta   90.00
_cell.angle_gamma   90.00
#
_symmetry.space_group_name_H-M   'P 1'
#
loop_
_entity.id
_entity.type
_entity.pdbx_description
1 polymer ?
#
loop_
_entity_poly.entity_id
_entity_poly.type
_entity_poly.pdbx_seq_one_letter_code
_entity_poly.pdbx_strand_id
1 'polypeptide(L)'
;MLDNLKERVNADAALVRRGRWVSLSFLLGIGNEDYIVTIDEGRISGIALRNLATISGVFSIRAASTTWEEHWRPMPKRDYHDIWSMLPKGLATIDGDLLPLIQNLQYFKDVIASPRDREV
;
A
#
# COMPACT_ATOMS: atom_id res chain seq x y z
N MET A 1 0.79 -7.06 11.10
CA MET A 1 0.77 -5.73 10.46
C MET A 1 0.01 -5.72 9.13
N LEU A 2 0.26 -6.68 8.23
CA LEU A 2 -0.48 -6.80 6.98
C LEU A 2 -1.62 -7.82 7.00
N ASP A 3 -1.90 -8.42 8.14
CA ASP A 3 -2.83 -9.54 8.25
C ASP A 3 -4.25 -9.19 7.82
N ASN A 4 -4.64 -7.93 7.98
CA ASN A 4 -5.98 -7.48 7.65
C ASN A 4 -6.06 -6.65 6.36
N LEU A 5 -4.94 -6.41 5.68
CA LEU A 5 -4.93 -5.57 4.47
C LEU A 5 -5.82 -6.15 3.38
N LYS A 6 -5.62 -7.42 3.04
CA LYS A 6 -6.40 -8.10 2.01
C LYS A 6 -7.89 -8.12 2.36
N GLU A 7 -8.22 -8.49 3.58
CA GLU A 7 -9.59 -8.57 4.05
C GLU A 7 -10.30 -7.23 3.98
N ARG A 8 -9.66 -6.18 4.49
CA ARG A 8 -10.27 -4.84 4.54
C ARG A 8 -10.47 -4.25 3.16
N VAL A 9 -9.51 -4.40 2.26
CA VAL A 9 -9.65 -3.92 0.89
C VAL A 9 -10.79 -4.65 0.20
N ASN A 10 -10.80 -5.97 0.28
CA ASN A 10 -11.78 -6.78 -0.44
C ASN A 10 -13.20 -6.64 0.12
N ALA A 11 -13.34 -6.25 1.38
CA ALA A 11 -14.63 -6.00 2.00
C ALA A 11 -15.19 -4.60 1.68
N ASP A 12 -14.35 -3.70 1.19
CA ASP A 12 -14.78 -2.34 0.84
C ASP A 12 -15.21 -2.28 -0.63
N ALA A 13 -16.50 -2.45 -0.86
CA ALA A 13 -17.05 -2.51 -2.22
C ALA A 13 -16.79 -1.23 -3.02
N ALA A 14 -16.82 -0.06 -2.37
CA ALA A 14 -16.56 1.22 -3.03
C ALA A 14 -15.10 1.31 -3.48
N LEU A 15 -14.17 0.84 -2.65
CA LEU A 15 -12.75 0.82 -2.96
C LEU A 15 -12.47 -0.13 -4.13
N VAL A 16 -13.00 -1.34 -4.09
CA VAL A 16 -12.85 -2.31 -5.17
C VAL A 16 -13.38 -1.74 -6.48
N ARG A 17 -14.55 -1.10 -6.45
CA ARG A 17 -15.14 -0.48 -7.65
C ARG A 17 -14.23 0.62 -8.19
N ARG A 18 -13.63 1.42 -7.33
CA ARG A 18 -12.72 2.49 -7.74
C ARG A 18 -11.49 1.94 -8.45
N GLY A 19 -11.01 0.77 -8.02
CA GLY A 19 -9.86 0.10 -8.60
C GLY A 19 -10.17 -0.96 -9.64
N ARG A 20 -11.40 -1.04 -10.16
CA ARG A 20 -11.83 -2.14 -11.04
C ARG A 20 -10.99 -2.32 -12.30
N TRP A 21 -10.28 -1.29 -12.73
CA TRP A 21 -9.40 -1.35 -13.90
C TRP A 21 -7.93 -1.59 -13.53
N VAL A 22 -7.64 -1.79 -12.24
CA VAL A 22 -6.28 -2.02 -11.75
C VAL A 22 -6.04 -3.52 -11.60
N SER A 23 -5.08 -4.03 -12.36
CA SER A 23 -4.60 -5.42 -12.24
C SER A 23 -3.09 -5.39 -12.41
N LEU A 24 -2.37 -5.47 -11.28
CA LEU A 24 -0.91 -5.44 -11.25
C LEU A 24 -0.41 -5.96 -9.91
N SER A 25 0.90 -6.15 -9.82
CA SER A 25 1.57 -6.42 -8.54
C SER A 25 2.51 -5.29 -8.22
N PHE A 26 2.62 -4.95 -6.95
CA PHE A 26 3.58 -3.97 -6.47
C PHE A 26 4.28 -4.47 -5.22
N LEU A 27 5.44 -3.88 -4.94
CA LEU A 27 6.21 -4.24 -3.75
C LEU A 27 5.89 -3.26 -2.62
N LEU A 28 5.58 -3.81 -1.44
CA LEU A 28 5.38 -3.04 -0.22
C LEU A 28 6.47 -3.42 0.76
N GLY A 29 7.39 -2.49 1.01
CA GLY A 29 8.52 -2.70 1.93
C GLY A 29 8.21 -2.16 3.31
N ILE A 30 8.31 -3.02 4.32
CA ILE A 30 8.09 -2.70 5.73
C ILE A 30 9.36 -3.05 6.48
N GLY A 31 10.18 -2.04 6.79
CA GLY A 31 11.48 -2.28 7.38
C GLY A 31 12.36 -3.11 6.45
N ASN A 32 12.80 -4.25 6.92
CA ASN A 32 13.67 -5.17 6.15
C ASN A 32 12.89 -6.22 5.36
N GLU A 33 11.57 -6.22 5.43
CA GLU A 33 10.74 -7.21 4.76
C GLU A 33 10.04 -6.60 3.55
N ASP A 34 10.14 -7.28 2.42
CA ASP A 34 9.50 -6.87 1.17
C ASP A 34 8.36 -7.85 0.84
N TYR A 35 7.17 -7.31 0.64
CA TYR A 35 5.98 -8.08 0.28
C TYR A 35 5.57 -7.75 -1.14
N ILE A 36 5.09 -8.76 -1.87
CA ILE A 36 4.47 -8.55 -3.18
C ILE A 36 2.96 -8.61 -2.99
N VAL A 37 2.31 -7.50 -3.29
CA VAL A 37 0.84 -7.38 -3.23
C VAL A 37 0.32 -7.48 -4.65
N THR A 38 -0.53 -8.46 -4.91
CA THR A 38 -1.12 -8.67 -6.22
C THR A 38 -2.56 -8.19 -6.22
N ILE A 39 -2.89 -7.30 -7.15
CA ILE A 39 -4.23 -6.75 -7.33
C ILE A 39 -4.82 -7.28 -8.62
N ASP A 40 -6.06 -7.74 -8.54
CA ASP A 40 -6.83 -8.23 -9.67
C ASP A 40 -8.20 -7.54 -9.67
N GLU A 41 -8.42 -6.67 -10.66
CA GLU A 41 -9.64 -5.89 -10.80
C GLU A 41 -10.05 -5.18 -9.50
N GLY A 42 -9.07 -4.56 -8.85
CA GLY A 42 -9.27 -3.78 -7.63
C GLY A 42 -9.28 -4.58 -6.34
N ARG A 43 -9.26 -5.92 -6.41
CA ARG A 43 -9.20 -6.79 -5.23
C ARG A 43 -7.78 -7.27 -5.01
N ILE A 44 -7.40 -7.44 -3.76
CA ILE A 44 -6.12 -8.09 -3.45
C ILE A 44 -6.31 -9.60 -3.59
N SER A 45 -5.64 -10.21 -4.56
CA SER A 45 -5.68 -11.65 -4.77
C SER A 45 -4.63 -12.40 -3.95
N GLY A 46 -3.56 -11.72 -3.54
CA GLY A 46 -2.55 -12.33 -2.69
C GLY A 46 -1.54 -11.33 -2.16
N ILE A 47 -0.97 -11.67 -1.02
CA ILE A 47 0.15 -10.95 -0.43
C ILE A 47 1.17 -12.01 -0.05
N ALA A 48 2.38 -11.92 -0.57
CA ALA A 48 3.43 -12.90 -0.30
C ALA A 48 4.75 -12.21 0.04
N LEU A 49 5.49 -12.78 0.97
CA LEU A 49 6.84 -12.32 1.25
C LEU A 49 7.71 -12.58 0.02
N ARG A 50 8.46 -11.56 -0.41
CA ARG A 50 9.32 -11.69 -1.59
C ARG A 50 10.48 -12.63 -1.28
N ASN A 51 10.59 -13.71 -2.04
CA ASN A 51 11.62 -14.73 -1.86
C ASN A 51 12.68 -14.72 -2.97
N LEU A 52 12.45 -13.99 -4.07
CA LEU A 52 13.39 -13.86 -5.18
C LEU A 52 13.63 -12.38 -5.47
N ALA A 53 14.90 -11.99 -5.56
CA ALA A 53 15.27 -10.60 -5.81
C ALA A 53 14.80 -10.08 -7.18
N THR A 54 14.52 -10.98 -8.11
CA THR A 54 14.03 -10.65 -9.45
C THR A 54 12.54 -10.30 -9.50
N ILE A 55 11.79 -10.60 -8.43
CA ILE A 55 10.36 -10.29 -8.34
C ILE A 55 10.22 -8.95 -7.61
N SER A 56 9.82 -7.90 -8.31
CA SER A 56 9.72 -6.56 -7.74
C SER A 56 8.39 -5.86 -7.99
N GLY A 57 7.53 -6.41 -8.87
CA GLY A 57 6.28 -5.75 -9.24
C GLY A 57 6.51 -4.56 -10.17
N VAL A 58 5.43 -3.82 -10.42
CA VAL A 58 5.45 -2.66 -11.31
C VAL A 58 6.12 -1.46 -10.65
N PHE A 59 5.84 -1.24 -9.38
CA PHE A 59 6.48 -0.19 -8.58
C PHE A 59 6.71 -0.71 -7.16
N SER A 60 7.49 0.03 -6.39
CA SER A 60 7.73 -0.30 -4.98
C SER A 60 7.47 0.90 -4.08
N ILE A 61 6.89 0.63 -2.93
CA ILE A 61 6.67 1.61 -1.87
C ILE A 61 7.35 1.05 -0.62
N ARG A 62 8.33 1.77 -0.09
CA ARG A 62 9.10 1.30 1.07
C ARG A 62 9.13 2.34 2.17
N ALA A 63 9.02 1.88 3.40
CA ALA A 63 9.18 2.72 4.59
C ALA A 63 9.63 1.88 5.77
N ALA A 64 10.16 2.53 6.81
CA ALA A 64 10.50 1.86 8.05
C ALA A 64 9.26 1.31 8.74
N SER A 65 9.43 0.26 9.55
CA SER A 65 8.33 -0.32 10.33
C SER A 65 7.63 0.72 11.20
N THR A 66 8.40 1.60 11.84
CA THR A 66 7.86 2.67 12.69
C THR A 66 7.05 3.68 11.89
N THR A 67 7.44 3.94 10.64
CA THR A 67 6.67 4.82 9.75
C THR A 67 5.30 4.23 9.45
N TRP A 68 5.25 2.94 9.12
CA TRP A 68 3.98 2.26 8.87
C TRP A 68 3.11 2.19 10.11
N GLU A 69 3.69 1.94 11.28
CA GLU A 69 2.95 1.93 12.55
C GLU A 69 2.25 3.27 12.76
N GLU A 70 2.93 4.38 12.51
CA GLU A 70 2.33 5.73 12.63
C GLU A 70 1.28 5.97 11.56
N HIS A 71 1.55 5.60 10.32
CA HIS A 71 0.60 5.75 9.20
C HIS A 71 -0.72 5.01 9.47
N TRP A 72 -0.65 3.85 10.11
CA TRP A 72 -1.82 3.00 10.37
C TRP A 72 -2.52 3.28 11.69
N ARG A 73 -2.09 4.29 12.43
CA ARG A 73 -2.83 4.72 13.63
C ARG A 73 -4.15 5.36 13.24
N PRO A 74 -5.20 5.31 14.10
CA PRO A 74 -6.47 5.97 13.82
C PRO A 74 -6.33 7.46 13.51
N MET A 75 -5.41 8.14 14.22
CA MET A 75 -5.09 9.55 13.98
C MET A 75 -3.58 9.70 13.80
N PRO A 76 -3.07 9.50 12.56
CA PRO A 76 -1.64 9.64 12.31
C PRO A 76 -1.16 11.07 12.57
N LYS A 77 0.09 11.18 12.97
CA LYS A 77 0.74 12.49 13.10
C LYS A 77 0.81 13.19 11.75
N ARG A 78 1.02 14.52 11.80
CA ARG A 78 1.29 15.30 10.61
C ARG A 78 2.40 14.65 9.79
N ASP A 79 2.25 14.67 8.46
CA ASP A 79 3.15 14.07 7.46
C ASP A 79 3.02 12.54 7.33
N TYR A 80 2.26 11.87 8.20
CA TYR A 80 2.06 10.42 8.15
C TYR A 80 0.68 10.01 7.63
N HIS A 81 -0.14 10.96 7.17
CA HIS A 81 -1.54 10.69 6.79
C HIS A 81 -1.67 9.86 5.54
N ASP A 82 -0.81 10.07 4.55
CA ASP A 82 -0.79 9.27 3.33
C ASP A 82 0.64 9.16 2.78
N ILE A 83 0.81 8.21 1.86
CA ILE A 83 2.14 7.91 1.29
C ILE A 83 2.74 9.13 0.58
N TRP A 84 1.92 9.99 -0.01
CA TRP A 84 2.41 11.16 -0.74
C TRP A 84 2.96 12.22 0.19
N SER A 85 2.36 12.40 1.36
CA SER A 85 2.87 13.35 2.35
C SER A 85 4.15 12.86 3.04
N MET A 86 4.41 11.55 3.03
CA MET A 86 5.62 10.96 3.61
C MET A 86 6.86 11.12 2.72
N LEU A 87 6.69 11.29 1.41
CA LEU A 87 7.80 11.37 0.46
C LEU A 87 8.73 12.56 0.70
N PRO A 88 8.24 13.81 0.83
CA PRO A 88 9.13 14.97 0.99
C PRO A 88 9.96 14.92 2.27
N LYS A 89 9.50 14.18 3.27
CA LYS A 89 10.19 14.04 4.56
C LYS A 89 11.16 12.85 4.59
N GLY A 90 11.28 12.10 3.50
CA GLY A 90 12.10 10.91 3.47
C GLY A 90 11.57 9.74 4.31
N LEU A 91 10.31 9.79 4.72
CA LEU A 91 9.68 8.75 5.53
C LEU A 91 9.32 7.52 4.69
N ALA A 92 9.09 7.72 3.40
CA ALA A 92 8.83 6.65 2.45
C ALA A 92 9.55 6.91 1.15
N THR A 93 9.83 5.86 0.39
CA THR A 93 10.39 5.94 -0.96
C THR A 93 9.51 5.18 -1.93
N ILE A 94 9.40 5.69 -3.15
CA ILE A 94 8.64 5.06 -4.22
C ILE A 94 9.52 4.98 -5.45
N ASP A 95 9.64 3.78 -6.05
CA ASP A 95 10.47 3.51 -7.21
C ASP A 95 9.73 2.66 -8.24
N GLY A 96 10.23 2.63 -9.46
CA GLY A 96 9.69 1.81 -10.54
C GLY A 96 8.84 2.61 -11.50
N ASP A 97 7.89 1.93 -12.16
CA ASP A 97 6.95 2.58 -13.08
C ASP A 97 5.82 3.22 -12.27
N LEU A 98 5.89 4.54 -12.10
CA LEU A 98 4.95 5.28 -11.26
C LEU A 98 3.65 5.66 -11.97
N LEU A 99 3.57 5.46 -13.30
CA LEU A 99 2.40 5.87 -14.05
C LEU A 99 1.10 5.22 -13.56
N PRO A 100 1.04 3.89 -13.35
CA PRO A 100 -0.17 3.28 -12.81
C PRO A 100 -0.53 3.79 -11.41
N LEU A 101 0.48 4.08 -10.58
CA LEU A 101 0.27 4.64 -9.25
C LEU A 101 -0.37 6.03 -9.34
N ILE A 102 0.17 6.90 -10.19
CA ILE A 102 -0.32 8.28 -10.35
C ILE A 102 -1.72 8.29 -10.95
N GLN A 103 -1.97 7.45 -11.95
CA GLN A 103 -3.29 7.36 -12.59
C GLN A 103 -4.38 6.87 -11.64
N ASN A 104 -4.01 6.13 -10.60
CA ASN A 104 -4.94 5.56 -9.63
C ASN A 104 -4.56 5.95 -8.19
N LEU A 105 -4.06 7.17 -8.02
CA LEU A 105 -3.44 7.61 -6.77
C LEU A 105 -4.35 7.46 -5.57
N GLN A 106 -5.60 7.92 -5.67
CA GLN A 106 -6.52 7.83 -4.54
C GLN A 106 -6.83 6.38 -4.16
N TYR A 107 -6.97 5.51 -5.16
CA TYR A 107 -7.16 4.09 -4.92
C TYR A 107 -6.00 3.50 -4.13
N PHE A 108 -4.75 3.75 -4.57
CA PHE A 108 -3.57 3.21 -3.88
C PHE A 108 -3.39 3.82 -2.49
N LYS A 109 -3.65 5.11 -2.32
CA LYS A 109 -3.63 5.72 -0.98
C LYS A 109 -4.59 4.99 -0.03
N ASP A 110 -5.79 4.70 -0.49
CA ASP A 110 -6.82 4.03 0.32
C ASP A 110 -6.48 2.56 0.58
N VAL A 111 -5.91 1.87 -0.42
CA VAL A 111 -5.44 0.49 -0.24
C VAL A 111 -4.35 0.44 0.84
N ILE A 112 -3.35 1.29 0.74
CA ILE A 112 -2.24 1.33 1.70
C ILE A 112 -2.74 1.73 3.09
N ALA A 113 -3.74 2.59 3.20
CA ALA A 113 -4.31 3.02 4.47
C ALA A 113 -5.31 2.01 5.08
N SER A 114 -5.68 0.97 4.34
CA SER A 114 -6.70 0.00 4.79
C SER A 114 -6.40 -0.68 6.13
N PRO A 115 -5.13 -0.97 6.50
CA PRO A 115 -4.84 -1.52 7.83
C PRO A 115 -5.12 -0.56 8.98
N ARG A 116 -5.36 0.72 8.70
CA ARG A 116 -5.62 1.72 9.75
C ARG A 116 -6.92 1.40 10.46
N ASP A 117 -6.87 1.34 11.79
CA ASP A 117 -8.06 1.16 12.59
C ASP A 117 -8.88 2.46 12.60
N ARG A 118 -10.20 2.29 12.54
CA ARG A 118 -11.10 3.44 12.65
C ARG A 118 -11.28 3.81 14.10
N GLU A 119 -11.29 5.12 14.36
CA GLU A 119 -11.67 5.64 15.67
C GLU A 119 -13.16 5.37 15.88
N VAL A 120 -13.51 4.83 17.03
CA VAL A 120 -14.90 4.49 17.38
C VAL A 120 -15.48 5.60 18.23
#